data_f22e2cad66073e2f3c49bc5b334128ca
#
_entry.id   f22e2cad66073e2f3c49bc5b334128ca
#
_cell.length_a   1.000
_cell.length_b   1.000
_cell.length_c   1.000
_cell.angle_alpha   90.00
_cell.angle_beta   90.00
_cell.angle_gamma   90.00
#
_symmetry.space_group_name_H-M   'P 1'
#
loop_
_entity.id
_entity.type
_entity.pdbx_description
1 polymer ?
#
loop_
_entity_poly.entity_id
_entity_poly.type
_entity_poly.pdbx_seq_one_letter_code
_entity_poly.pdbx_strand_id
1 'polypeptide(L)'
;MTIAAKVSATEIQNIITDRYVDQYFEARLINAPAYNYDPGVAGSDATLLGSEVVVGTGGYQRAFLSWTSAEVGTYSDGGIPLAQKATTFAHDGGTTPIEFSHVALVWSSGNSLTLGAVSAAPASATTTTAAYTNIPVDSTSGSGFGLTVDLEVTNSGAATTDYVVTINKPGYGYAALDTVTINNGTLAGLDASVGTGDLTFPVATVYTPTVASAGDLFTAVKTTSSVTLVDGNEAAFYWNIKQFGFYSAS
;
A
#
# COMPACT_ATOMS: atom_id res chain seq x y z
N MET A 1 27.99 3.34 -38.20
CA MET A 1 26.54 3.11 -38.29
C MET A 1 26.02 2.93 -36.88
N THR A 2 25.41 3.95 -36.30
CA THR A 2 24.85 3.86 -34.93
C THR A 2 23.43 3.37 -35.05
N ILE A 3 23.15 2.16 -34.58
CA ILE A 3 21.79 1.61 -34.51
C ILE A 3 21.21 2.13 -33.19
N ALA A 4 20.30 3.10 -33.27
CA ALA A 4 19.50 3.50 -32.12
C ALA A 4 18.42 2.45 -31.91
N ALA A 5 18.52 1.70 -30.83
CA ALA A 5 17.44 0.81 -30.42
C ALA A 5 16.23 1.66 -29.99
N LYS A 6 15.10 1.46 -30.64
CA LYS A 6 13.82 2.09 -30.24
C LYS A 6 12.99 1.08 -29.48
N VAL A 7 12.63 1.42 -28.26
CA VAL A 7 11.64 0.64 -27.49
C VAL A 7 10.26 1.05 -27.96
N SER A 8 9.38 0.10 -28.21
CA SER A 8 8.01 0.38 -28.66
C SER A 8 7.18 1.01 -27.54
N ALA A 9 6.17 1.80 -27.89
CA ALA A 9 5.23 2.37 -26.91
C ALA A 9 4.54 1.28 -26.09
N THR A 10 4.25 0.14 -26.69
CA THR A 10 3.65 -1.02 -26.01
C THR A 10 4.61 -1.60 -24.96
N GLU A 11 5.90 -1.72 -25.28
CA GLU A 11 6.88 -2.25 -24.34
C GLU A 11 7.09 -1.29 -23.16
N ILE A 12 7.15 0.01 -23.43
CA ILE A 12 7.20 1.03 -22.37
C ILE A 12 5.95 0.92 -21.49
N GLN A 13 4.76 0.75 -22.10
CA GLN A 13 3.50 0.58 -21.37
C GLN A 13 3.56 -0.64 -20.45
N ASN A 14 4.06 -1.78 -20.93
CA ASN A 14 4.19 -3.00 -20.15
C ASN A 14 5.14 -2.79 -18.97
N ILE A 15 6.31 -2.22 -19.19
CA ILE A 15 7.29 -1.94 -18.14
C ILE A 15 6.70 -1.03 -17.05
N ILE A 16 5.95 0.00 -17.44
CA ILE A 16 5.32 0.91 -16.48
C ILE A 16 4.20 0.19 -15.74
N THR A 17 3.40 -0.59 -16.44
CA THR A 17 2.33 -1.38 -15.81
C THR A 17 2.91 -2.36 -14.78
N ASP A 18 3.91 -3.14 -15.17
CA ASP A 18 4.56 -4.11 -14.26
C ASP A 18 5.22 -3.42 -13.05
N ARG A 19 5.70 -2.18 -13.22
CA ARG A 19 6.40 -1.46 -12.17
C ARG A 19 5.48 -0.75 -11.19
N TYR A 20 4.30 -0.29 -11.62
CA TYR A 20 3.43 0.58 -10.80
C TYR A 20 2.08 -0.03 -10.46
N VAL A 21 1.55 -0.90 -11.32
CA VAL A 21 0.27 -1.54 -11.07
C VAL A 21 0.42 -2.57 -9.95
N ASP A 22 -0.51 -2.52 -9.02
CA ASP A 22 -0.52 -3.38 -7.83
C ASP A 22 0.74 -3.28 -6.95
N GLN A 23 1.57 -2.25 -7.19
CA GLN A 23 2.66 -1.88 -6.29
C GLN A 23 2.16 -0.86 -5.28
N TYR A 24 2.81 -0.84 -4.13
CA TYR A 24 2.40 -0.01 -3.02
C TYR A 24 3.47 1.01 -2.67
N PHE A 25 3.02 2.21 -2.40
CA PHE A 25 3.88 3.32 -2.04
C PHE A 25 3.43 3.90 -0.70
N GLU A 26 4.39 4.30 0.12
CA GLU A 26 4.17 5.03 1.35
C GLU A 26 4.54 6.48 1.17
N ALA A 27 3.59 7.39 1.41
CA ALA A 27 3.90 8.79 1.57
C ALA A 27 4.29 9.04 3.03
N ARG A 28 5.44 9.69 3.23
CA ARG A 28 6.04 9.93 4.53
C ARG A 28 6.35 11.41 4.72
N LEU A 29 6.18 11.90 5.94
CA LEU A 29 6.59 13.24 6.34
C LEU A 29 8.01 13.20 6.91
N ILE A 30 8.88 14.07 6.40
CA ILE A 30 10.30 14.12 6.75
C ILE A 30 10.62 15.48 7.36
N ASN A 31 11.24 15.49 8.54
CA ASN A 31 11.71 16.71 9.19
C ASN A 31 13.22 16.88 9.04
N ALA A 32 13.63 17.43 7.90
CA ALA A 32 15.02 17.70 7.56
C ALA A 32 15.18 19.07 6.88
N PRO A 33 14.84 20.20 7.53
CA PRO A 33 14.72 21.50 6.87
C PRO A 33 16.02 22.01 6.26
N ALA A 34 17.16 21.68 6.82
CA ALA A 34 18.48 22.05 6.29
C ALA A 34 19.00 21.12 5.19
N TYR A 35 18.33 19.98 4.96
CA TYR A 35 18.79 19.00 4.01
C TYR A 35 18.33 19.35 2.59
N ASN A 36 19.26 19.26 1.64
CA ASN A 36 18.95 19.34 0.21
C ASN A 36 19.14 17.94 -0.35
N TYR A 37 18.05 17.27 -0.65
CA TYR A 37 18.06 15.95 -1.25
C TYR A 37 18.65 16.02 -2.66
N ASP A 38 19.65 15.16 -2.91
CA ASP A 38 20.25 14.97 -4.21
C ASP A 38 20.27 13.47 -4.56
N PRO A 39 19.44 13.03 -5.51
CA PRO A 39 19.36 11.61 -5.89
C PRO A 39 20.65 11.07 -6.53
N GLY A 40 21.56 11.96 -6.95
CA GLY A 40 22.87 11.58 -7.50
C GLY A 40 23.92 11.25 -6.44
N VAL A 41 23.65 11.54 -5.17
CA VAL A 41 24.61 11.31 -4.07
C VAL A 41 24.27 10.00 -3.33
N ALA A 42 25.22 9.09 -3.29
CA ALA A 42 25.06 7.81 -2.59
C ALA A 42 24.74 8.03 -1.10
N GLY A 43 23.72 7.34 -0.60
CA GLY A 43 23.26 7.43 0.80
C GLY A 43 22.36 8.64 1.10
N SER A 44 22.08 9.50 0.12
CA SER A 44 21.20 10.65 0.29
C SER A 44 19.76 10.22 0.64
N ASP A 45 19.28 9.12 0.07
CA ASP A 45 17.97 8.53 0.37
C ASP A 45 17.86 8.09 1.83
N ALA A 46 18.84 7.33 2.32
CA ALA A 46 18.86 6.84 3.69
C ALA A 46 18.95 8.00 4.70
N THR A 47 19.72 9.05 4.39
CA THR A 47 19.83 10.24 5.22
C THR A 47 18.50 10.98 5.32
N LEU A 48 17.81 11.16 4.18
CA LEU A 48 16.51 11.81 4.14
C LEU A 48 15.48 10.99 4.92
N LEU A 49 15.34 9.70 4.61
CA LEU A 49 14.36 8.81 5.22
C LEU A 49 14.62 8.57 6.71
N GLY A 50 15.88 8.67 7.16
CA GLY A 50 16.24 8.61 8.58
C GLY A 50 15.73 9.80 9.40
N SER A 51 15.24 10.85 8.74
CA SER A 51 14.63 12.03 9.37
C SER A 51 13.10 12.02 9.30
N GLU A 52 12.49 10.86 9.09
CA GLU A 52 11.04 10.71 9.11
C GLU A 52 10.48 11.18 10.46
N VAL A 53 9.35 11.87 10.42
CA VAL A 53 8.58 12.20 11.62
C VAL A 53 8.19 10.90 12.32
N VAL A 54 8.36 10.83 13.62
CA VAL A 54 8.04 9.62 14.38
C VAL A 54 6.56 9.30 14.23
N VAL A 55 6.25 8.11 13.74
CA VAL A 55 4.87 7.62 13.60
C VAL A 55 4.17 7.65 14.96
N GLY A 56 2.96 8.18 15.00
CA GLY A 56 2.19 8.42 16.22
C GLY A 56 2.33 9.83 16.79
N THR A 57 3.34 10.63 16.39
CA THR A 57 3.45 12.04 16.80
C THR A 57 2.26 12.82 16.28
N GLY A 58 1.46 13.42 17.18
CA GLY A 58 0.26 14.16 16.82
C GLY A 58 -0.75 13.36 15.97
N GLY A 59 -0.76 12.02 16.11
CA GLY A 59 -1.58 11.14 15.28
C GLY A 59 -0.97 10.82 13.90
N TYR A 60 0.24 11.29 13.58
CA TYR A 60 0.87 11.03 12.30
C TYR A 60 0.92 9.54 11.98
N GLN A 61 0.38 9.21 10.83
CA GLN A 61 0.49 7.89 10.20
C GLN A 61 1.01 8.07 8.77
N ARG A 62 1.73 7.09 8.27
CA ARG A 62 2.10 7.03 6.86
C ARG A 62 0.83 6.89 6.02
N ALA A 63 0.77 7.58 4.91
CA ALA A 63 -0.33 7.44 3.95
C ALA A 63 0.10 6.51 2.82
N PHE A 64 -0.82 5.64 2.38
CA PHE A 64 -0.53 4.65 1.35
C PHE A 64 -1.25 4.96 0.07
N LEU A 65 -0.62 4.64 -1.04
CA LEU A 65 -1.22 4.75 -2.36
C LEU A 65 -0.73 3.64 -3.30
N SER A 66 -1.58 3.30 -4.25
CA SER A 66 -1.29 2.34 -5.31
C SER A 66 -2.03 2.76 -6.57
N TRP A 67 -1.61 2.23 -7.71
CA TRP A 67 -2.27 2.42 -8.99
C TRP A 67 -2.76 1.09 -9.52
N THR A 68 -3.97 1.11 -10.06
CA THR A 68 -4.54 -0.01 -10.82
C THR A 68 -4.19 0.12 -12.30
N SER A 69 -4.37 -0.94 -13.08
CA SER A 69 -4.14 -0.90 -14.53
C SER A 69 -5.00 0.14 -15.26
N ALA A 70 -6.21 0.44 -14.75
CA ALA A 70 -7.10 1.46 -15.30
C ALA A 70 -6.61 2.90 -15.05
N GLU A 71 -5.71 3.08 -14.08
CA GLU A 71 -5.16 4.38 -13.69
C GLU A 71 -3.80 4.68 -14.36
N VAL A 72 -3.30 3.75 -15.16
CA VAL A 72 -2.13 3.95 -16.01
C VAL A 72 -2.59 4.46 -17.36
N GLY A 73 -2.23 5.69 -17.70
CA GLY A 73 -2.59 6.29 -18.98
C GLY A 73 -1.85 5.67 -20.16
N THR A 74 -2.18 6.12 -21.35
CA THR A 74 -1.47 5.71 -22.57
C THR A 74 -0.23 6.58 -22.81
N TYR A 75 0.77 5.99 -23.48
CA TYR A 75 1.97 6.73 -23.84
C TYR A 75 1.65 7.93 -24.74
N SER A 76 2.03 9.12 -24.29
CA SER A 76 1.87 10.37 -25.02
C SER A 76 2.95 11.38 -24.60
N ASP A 77 3.37 12.25 -25.51
CA ASP A 77 4.33 13.33 -25.22
C ASP A 77 5.58 12.89 -24.44
N GLY A 78 6.14 11.73 -24.83
CA GLY A 78 7.35 11.20 -24.24
C GLY A 78 7.18 10.56 -22.85
N GLY A 79 5.96 10.24 -22.43
CA GLY A 79 5.75 9.59 -21.16
C GLY A 79 4.40 8.92 -20.99
N ILE A 80 4.24 8.19 -19.90
CA ILE A 80 3.00 7.56 -19.48
C ILE A 80 2.53 8.22 -18.18
N PRO A 81 1.40 8.93 -18.17
CA PRO A 81 0.86 9.53 -16.96
C PRO A 81 0.20 8.45 -16.08
N LEU A 82 0.43 8.54 -14.78
CA LEU A 82 -0.38 7.85 -13.78
C LEU A 82 -1.52 8.76 -13.33
N ALA A 83 -2.67 8.20 -13.01
CA ALA A 83 -3.77 8.98 -12.44
C ALA A 83 -3.29 9.70 -11.17
N GLN A 84 -3.73 10.95 -11.01
CA GLN A 84 -3.42 11.72 -9.80
C GLN A 84 -3.95 11.02 -8.56
N LYS A 85 -3.10 10.87 -7.56
CA LYS A 85 -3.47 10.41 -6.22
C LYS A 85 -3.30 11.53 -5.21
N ALA A 86 -4.14 11.52 -4.18
CA ALA A 86 -4.02 12.43 -3.05
C ALA A 86 -3.67 11.64 -1.78
N THR A 87 -2.82 12.22 -0.95
CA THR A 87 -2.58 11.75 0.41
C THR A 87 -2.81 12.91 1.37
N THR A 88 -3.49 12.66 2.48
CA THR A 88 -3.75 13.65 3.51
C THR A 88 -3.11 13.21 4.81
N PHE A 89 -2.41 14.12 5.46
CA PHE A 89 -1.87 13.95 6.79
C PHE A 89 -2.58 14.91 7.73
N ALA A 90 -3.22 14.38 8.74
CA ALA A 90 -3.92 15.17 9.75
C ALA A 90 -3.18 15.11 11.08
N HIS A 91 -3.23 16.19 11.84
CA HIS A 91 -2.91 16.16 13.25
C HIS A 91 -4.20 15.77 14.00
N ASP A 92 -4.17 14.59 14.59
CA ASP A 92 -5.35 13.92 15.15
C ASP A 92 -5.16 13.65 16.65
N GLY A 93 -4.75 14.67 17.37
CA GLY A 93 -4.64 14.62 18.82
C GLY A 93 -3.23 14.76 19.39
N GLY A 94 -3.21 15.02 20.68
CA GLY A 94 -1.97 15.27 21.42
C GLY A 94 -1.51 16.73 21.34
N THR A 95 -0.50 17.05 22.14
CA THR A 95 0.03 18.43 22.25
C THR A 95 1.29 18.65 21.42
N THR A 96 1.83 17.59 20.83
CA THR A 96 3.09 17.67 20.06
C THR A 96 2.78 17.92 18.60
N PRO A 97 3.16 19.06 18.03
CA PRO A 97 2.94 19.35 16.62
C PRO A 97 3.68 18.37 15.72
N ILE A 98 3.13 18.15 14.51
CA ILE A 98 3.83 17.45 13.43
C ILE A 98 4.60 18.51 12.63
N GLU A 99 5.92 18.44 12.66
CA GLU A 99 6.78 19.32 11.87
C GLU A 99 7.45 18.56 10.75
N PHE A 100 7.38 19.09 9.53
CA PHE A 100 8.04 18.49 8.38
C PHE A 100 8.51 19.56 7.37
N SER A 101 9.48 19.18 6.57
CA SER A 101 10.06 20.00 5.50
C SER A 101 10.11 19.31 4.15
N HIS A 102 9.86 18.01 4.12
CA HIS A 102 9.75 17.24 2.89
C HIS A 102 8.60 16.25 3.01
N VAL A 103 8.05 15.89 1.85
CA VAL A 103 7.16 14.75 1.70
C VAL A 103 7.84 13.77 0.76
N ALA A 104 8.04 12.57 1.21
CA ALA A 104 8.69 11.50 0.45
C ALA A 104 7.66 10.46 0.03
N LEU A 105 7.79 9.96 -1.18
CA LEU A 105 7.10 8.77 -1.67
C LEU A 105 8.11 7.64 -1.73
N VAL A 106 7.86 6.60 -0.98
CA VAL A 106 8.77 5.47 -0.80
C VAL A 106 8.12 4.23 -1.38
N TRP A 107 8.88 3.47 -2.13
CA TRP A 107 8.44 2.17 -2.58
C TRP A 107 8.35 1.23 -1.38
N SER A 108 7.16 0.69 -1.13
CA SER A 108 6.96 -0.32 -0.10
C SER A 108 6.91 -1.68 -0.76
N SER A 109 7.81 -2.57 -0.37
CA SER A 109 7.78 -3.96 -0.84
C SER A 109 6.55 -4.75 -0.35
N GLY A 110 5.60 -4.06 0.27
CA GLY A 110 4.46 -4.65 0.97
C GLY A 110 4.85 -5.17 2.35
N ASN A 111 3.96 -5.08 3.31
CA ASN A 111 4.16 -5.80 4.56
C ASN A 111 4.00 -7.29 4.28
N SER A 112 5.08 -8.05 4.40
CA SER A 112 4.95 -9.50 4.48
C SER A 112 4.23 -9.81 5.78
N LEU A 113 2.99 -10.26 5.70
CA LEU A 113 2.25 -10.72 6.87
C LEU A 113 1.90 -12.20 6.73
N THR A 114 1.70 -12.86 7.84
CA THR A 114 1.15 -14.21 7.87
C THR A 114 -0.18 -14.20 8.65
N LEU A 115 -1.08 -15.06 8.25
CA LEU A 115 -2.37 -15.22 8.90
C LEU A 115 -2.31 -16.36 9.91
N GLY A 116 -3.03 -16.21 11.02
CA GLY A 116 -3.29 -17.30 11.94
C GLY A 116 -4.49 -18.15 11.50
N ALA A 117 -4.79 -19.16 12.28
CA ALA A 117 -5.93 -20.02 12.02
C ALA A 117 -7.24 -19.24 12.10
N VAL A 118 -8.23 -19.66 11.33
CA VAL A 118 -9.59 -19.12 11.40
C VAL A 118 -10.11 -19.24 12.84
N SER A 119 -10.54 -18.13 13.41
CA SER A 119 -11.01 -18.03 14.79
C SER A 119 -12.54 -18.03 14.91
N ALA A 120 -13.24 -17.53 13.90
CA ALA A 120 -14.67 -17.69 13.72
C ALA A 120 -14.98 -17.85 12.24
N ALA A 121 -15.96 -18.67 11.93
CA ALA A 121 -16.38 -18.97 10.57
C ALA A 121 -17.90 -19.04 10.47
N PRO A 122 -18.47 -18.81 9.28
CA PRO A 122 -19.87 -19.08 9.01
C PRO A 122 -20.26 -20.51 9.43
N ALA A 123 -21.53 -20.68 9.74
CA ALA A 123 -22.06 -22.02 9.91
C ALA A 123 -21.79 -22.84 8.65
N SER A 124 -21.34 -24.07 8.87
CA SER A 124 -20.78 -25.01 7.88
C SER A 124 -21.23 -24.80 6.42
N ALA A 125 -20.28 -24.68 5.54
CA ALA A 125 -20.51 -24.64 4.11
C ALA A 125 -21.22 -25.90 3.63
N THR A 126 -22.18 -25.73 2.76
CA THR A 126 -23.19 -26.75 2.57
C THR A 126 -22.83 -27.89 1.64
N THR A 127 -21.71 -27.90 0.86
CA THR A 127 -21.55 -29.13 0.06
C THR A 127 -20.36 -29.31 -0.86
N THR A 128 -19.72 -28.30 -1.35
CA THR A 128 -18.68 -28.50 -2.40
C THR A 128 -17.45 -27.67 -2.12
N THR A 129 -16.30 -28.25 -2.37
CA THR A 129 -15.05 -27.46 -2.40
C THR A 129 -15.18 -26.38 -3.46
N ALA A 130 -15.06 -25.14 -3.04
CA ALA A 130 -15.06 -23.96 -3.89
C ALA A 130 -13.86 -23.09 -3.56
N ALA A 131 -13.27 -22.45 -4.55
CA ALA A 131 -12.16 -21.53 -4.39
C ALA A 131 -12.52 -20.16 -4.95
N TYR A 132 -12.23 -19.13 -4.18
CA TYR A 132 -12.46 -17.73 -4.52
C TYR A 132 -11.16 -16.96 -4.37
N THR A 133 -10.92 -16.00 -5.24
CA THR A 133 -9.68 -15.24 -5.27
C THR A 133 -9.91 -13.76 -5.08
N ASN A 134 -8.92 -13.07 -4.51
CA ASN A 134 -8.91 -11.62 -4.36
C ASN A 134 -10.11 -11.05 -3.58
N ILE A 135 -10.49 -11.73 -2.50
CA ILE A 135 -11.59 -11.30 -1.63
C ILE A 135 -11.10 -10.19 -0.72
N PRO A 136 -11.71 -9.00 -0.74
CA PRO A 136 -11.33 -7.93 0.16
C PRO A 136 -11.72 -8.25 1.60
N VAL A 137 -10.89 -7.81 2.54
CA VAL A 137 -11.22 -7.80 3.95
C VAL A 137 -12.09 -6.58 4.25
N ASP A 138 -13.21 -6.79 4.94
CA ASP A 138 -14.19 -5.73 5.22
C ASP A 138 -13.82 -4.88 6.43
N SER A 139 -13.19 -5.48 7.44
CA SER A 139 -12.78 -4.77 8.66
C SER A 139 -11.60 -5.42 9.35
N THR A 140 -10.94 -4.64 10.20
CA THR A 140 -9.87 -5.08 11.09
C THR A 140 -10.04 -4.42 12.46
N SER A 141 -9.52 -5.06 13.52
CA SER A 141 -9.48 -4.45 14.85
C SER A 141 -8.44 -3.34 14.98
N GLY A 142 -7.50 -3.27 14.05
CA GLY A 142 -6.45 -2.25 13.96
C GLY A 142 -6.71 -1.23 12.86
N SER A 143 -5.65 -0.57 12.42
CA SER A 143 -5.67 0.42 11.35
C SER A 143 -5.31 -0.14 9.96
N GLY A 144 -5.15 -1.45 9.84
CA GLY A 144 -4.78 -2.12 8.59
C GLY A 144 -5.84 -1.97 7.49
N PHE A 145 -5.40 -1.96 6.24
CA PHE A 145 -6.28 -1.87 5.08
C PHE A 145 -5.66 -2.52 3.83
N GLY A 146 -6.50 -2.81 2.83
CA GLY A 146 -6.06 -3.30 1.53
C GLY A 146 -5.62 -4.76 1.51
N LEU A 147 -5.78 -5.53 2.60
CA LEU A 147 -5.59 -6.97 2.58
C LEU A 147 -6.65 -7.61 1.70
N THR A 148 -6.21 -8.44 0.77
CA THR A 148 -7.10 -9.36 0.06
C THR A 148 -6.59 -10.79 0.24
N VAL A 149 -7.53 -11.72 0.26
CA VAL A 149 -7.24 -13.12 0.48
C VAL A 149 -7.86 -14.00 -0.60
N ASP A 150 -7.28 -15.16 -0.77
CA ASP A 150 -7.89 -16.26 -1.50
C ASP A 150 -8.50 -17.21 -0.46
N LEU A 151 -9.70 -17.67 -0.73
CA LEU A 151 -10.50 -18.50 0.15
C LEU A 151 -10.80 -19.84 -0.52
N GLU A 152 -10.39 -20.93 0.10
CA GLU A 152 -10.85 -22.27 -0.24
C GLU A 152 -11.84 -22.73 0.81
N VAL A 153 -13.01 -23.16 0.36
CA VAL A 153 -14.11 -23.64 1.22
C VAL A 153 -14.30 -25.13 1.00
N THR A 154 -14.21 -25.90 2.08
CA THR A 154 -14.44 -27.34 2.08
C THR A 154 -15.47 -27.69 3.15
N ASN A 155 -16.27 -28.70 2.93
CA ASN A 155 -17.18 -29.19 3.96
C ASN A 155 -16.56 -30.35 4.72
N SER A 156 -15.97 -30.07 5.86
CA SER A 156 -15.45 -31.09 6.79
C SER A 156 -16.39 -31.37 7.96
N GLY A 157 -17.47 -30.59 8.10
CA GLY A 157 -18.40 -30.67 9.24
C GLY A 157 -17.90 -29.90 10.47
N ALA A 158 -16.78 -29.15 10.35
CA ALA A 158 -16.23 -28.34 11.44
C ALA A 158 -15.96 -26.92 10.91
N ALA A 159 -16.87 -25.99 11.14
CA ALA A 159 -16.93 -24.68 10.51
C ALA A 159 -15.59 -23.93 10.43
N THR A 160 -14.76 -23.97 11.48
CA THR A 160 -13.45 -23.27 11.47
C THR A 160 -12.38 -23.94 10.61
N THR A 161 -12.56 -25.20 10.23
CA THR A 161 -11.64 -25.96 9.37
C THR A 161 -12.15 -26.07 7.94
N ASP A 162 -13.39 -25.66 7.70
CA ASP A 162 -13.98 -25.66 6.36
C ASP A 162 -13.44 -24.52 5.47
N TYR A 163 -12.70 -23.58 6.06
CA TYR A 163 -12.17 -22.40 5.39
C TYR A 163 -10.65 -22.35 5.48
N VAL A 164 -10.00 -22.38 4.33
CA VAL A 164 -8.56 -22.14 4.21
C VAL A 164 -8.36 -20.75 3.61
N VAL A 165 -7.69 -19.88 4.37
CA VAL A 165 -7.46 -18.50 3.99
C VAL A 165 -5.98 -18.33 3.64
N THR A 166 -5.69 -17.87 2.44
CA THR A 166 -4.33 -17.54 2.00
C THR A 166 -4.26 -16.08 1.57
N ILE A 167 -3.10 -15.45 1.74
CA ILE A 167 -2.93 -14.05 1.36
C ILE A 167 -2.82 -13.96 -0.16
N ASN A 168 -3.66 -13.11 -0.75
CA ASN A 168 -3.53 -12.68 -2.13
C ASN A 168 -2.69 -11.39 -2.20
N LYS A 169 -3.11 -10.34 -1.47
CA LYS A 169 -2.37 -9.08 -1.30
C LYS A 169 -2.26 -8.77 0.19
N PRO A 170 -1.07 -8.49 0.70
CA PRO A 170 -0.87 -8.37 2.15
C PRO A 170 -1.45 -7.09 2.77
N GLY A 171 -1.83 -6.10 1.96
CA GLY A 171 -2.31 -4.81 2.49
C GLY A 171 -1.25 -4.08 3.34
N TYR A 172 -1.70 -3.14 4.18
CA TYR A 172 -0.84 -2.24 4.95
C TYR A 172 -1.40 -1.94 6.33
N GLY A 173 -0.49 -1.49 7.22
CA GLY A 173 -0.87 -0.96 8.53
C GLY A 173 -1.42 -2.01 9.50
N TYR A 174 -1.34 -3.28 9.16
CA TYR A 174 -1.69 -4.37 10.08
C TYR A 174 -0.62 -4.53 11.15
N ALA A 175 -1.06 -4.85 12.36
CA ALA A 175 -0.22 -5.26 13.46
C ALA A 175 -0.43 -6.74 13.77
N ALA A 176 0.57 -7.38 14.38
CA ALA A 176 0.38 -8.74 14.90
C ALA A 176 -0.75 -8.74 15.94
N LEU A 177 -1.59 -9.75 15.88
CA LEU A 177 -2.81 -9.95 16.69
C LEU A 177 -4.02 -9.10 16.24
N ASP A 178 -3.90 -8.26 15.20
CA ASP A 178 -5.11 -7.68 14.61
C ASP A 178 -6.07 -8.80 14.19
N THR A 179 -7.33 -8.65 14.53
CA THR A 179 -8.40 -9.53 14.05
C THR A 179 -8.94 -8.97 12.75
N VAL A 180 -8.97 -9.79 11.74
CA VAL A 180 -9.43 -9.46 10.40
C VAL A 180 -10.74 -10.15 10.14
N THR A 181 -11.69 -9.45 9.51
CA THR A 181 -13.06 -9.95 9.28
C THR A 181 -13.44 -9.80 7.81
N ILE A 182 -13.97 -10.86 7.24
CA ILE A 182 -14.76 -10.85 6.01
C ILE A 182 -16.22 -11.02 6.44
N ASN A 183 -17.03 -10.01 6.17
CA ASN A 183 -18.42 -9.98 6.62
C ASN A 183 -19.30 -10.98 5.86
N ASN A 184 -20.34 -11.43 6.51
CA ASN A 184 -21.36 -12.30 5.90
C ASN A 184 -21.90 -11.76 4.56
N GLY A 185 -22.04 -10.44 4.41
CA GLY A 185 -22.50 -9.84 3.16
C GLY A 185 -21.53 -10.08 1.99
N THR A 186 -20.25 -9.94 2.21
CA THR A 186 -19.20 -10.22 1.22
C THR A 186 -19.16 -11.71 0.89
N LEU A 187 -19.20 -12.58 1.90
CA LEU A 187 -19.20 -14.02 1.70
C LEU A 187 -20.46 -14.51 0.95
N ALA A 188 -21.63 -14.05 1.33
CA ALA A 188 -22.89 -14.38 0.65
C ALA A 188 -22.93 -13.89 -0.82
N GLY A 189 -22.19 -12.82 -1.13
CA GLY A 189 -22.03 -12.32 -2.50
C GLY A 189 -21.16 -13.23 -3.38
N LEU A 190 -20.32 -14.09 -2.79
CA LEU A 190 -19.51 -15.06 -3.54
C LEU A 190 -20.38 -16.25 -3.99
N ASP A 191 -21.05 -16.87 -3.05
CA ASP A 191 -21.98 -17.99 -3.28
C ASP A 191 -22.82 -18.19 -2.01
N ALA A 192 -24.11 -18.41 -2.18
CA ALA A 192 -25.02 -18.72 -1.05
C ALA A 192 -24.64 -20.00 -0.27
N SER A 193 -23.79 -20.85 -0.84
CA SER A 193 -23.30 -22.07 -0.19
C SER A 193 -22.15 -21.83 0.80
N VAL A 194 -21.56 -20.63 0.82
CA VAL A 194 -20.43 -20.31 1.72
C VAL A 194 -20.86 -20.27 3.20
N GLY A 195 -22.16 -20.34 3.48
CA GLY A 195 -22.69 -20.30 4.84
C GLY A 195 -23.10 -18.89 5.26
N THR A 196 -23.64 -18.78 6.49
CA THR A 196 -24.10 -17.50 7.05
C THR A 196 -23.30 -17.14 8.28
N GLY A 197 -22.72 -15.96 8.31
CA GLY A 197 -21.89 -15.45 9.40
C GLY A 197 -20.60 -14.84 8.89
N ASP A 198 -19.87 -14.21 9.78
CA ASP A 198 -18.59 -13.58 9.46
C ASP A 198 -17.45 -14.61 9.53
N LEU A 199 -16.44 -14.42 8.69
CA LEU A 199 -15.18 -15.17 8.73
C LEU A 199 -14.12 -14.29 9.38
N THR A 200 -13.55 -14.74 10.51
CA THR A 200 -12.51 -13.99 11.21
C THR A 200 -11.25 -14.82 11.41
N PHE A 201 -10.12 -14.16 11.32
CA PHE A 201 -8.79 -14.73 11.53
C PHE A 201 -7.81 -13.67 12.01
N PRO A 202 -6.81 -14.01 12.84
CA PRO A 202 -5.82 -13.06 13.30
C PRO A 202 -4.69 -12.88 12.27
N VAL A 203 -4.07 -11.71 12.29
CA VAL A 203 -2.74 -11.51 11.74
C VAL A 203 -1.73 -12.13 12.70
N ALA A 204 -1.00 -13.16 12.25
CA ALA A 204 -0.07 -13.88 13.12
C ALA A 204 1.27 -13.14 13.24
N THR A 205 1.85 -12.73 12.11
CA THR A 205 3.10 -11.95 12.09
C THR A 205 3.01 -10.85 11.05
N VAL A 206 3.74 -9.77 11.29
CA VAL A 206 3.92 -8.68 10.34
C VAL A 206 5.40 -8.40 10.21
N TYR A 207 5.90 -8.43 9.00
CA TYR A 207 7.23 -7.92 8.70
C TYR A 207 7.11 -6.40 8.53
N THR A 208 7.66 -5.67 9.46
CA THR A 208 7.83 -4.22 9.33
C THR A 208 9.27 -3.98 8.87
N PRO A 209 9.51 -3.47 7.65
CA PRO A 209 10.86 -3.07 7.27
C PRO A 209 11.35 -2.04 8.27
N THR A 210 12.45 -2.33 8.95
CA THR A 210 12.98 -1.50 10.03
C THR A 210 13.55 -0.18 9.53
N VAL A 211 13.98 -0.12 8.29
CA VAL A 211 14.46 1.12 7.62
C VAL A 211 14.25 0.92 6.12
N ALA A 212 13.77 1.94 5.42
CA ALA A 212 13.82 1.94 3.96
C ALA A 212 15.30 1.88 3.54
N SER A 213 15.66 0.90 2.72
CA SER A 213 17.01 0.80 2.17
C SER A 213 17.27 1.96 1.21
N ALA A 214 18.53 2.32 1.02
CA ALA A 214 18.93 3.20 -0.07
C ALA A 214 18.42 2.61 -1.40
N GLY A 215 17.56 3.35 -2.11
CA GLY A 215 16.89 2.89 -3.34
C GLY A 215 15.40 2.63 -3.20
N ASP A 216 14.86 2.58 -1.98
CA ASP A 216 13.41 2.47 -1.74
C ASP A 216 12.70 3.83 -1.91
N LEU A 217 13.45 4.94 -1.86
CA LEU A 217 12.89 6.26 -2.12
C LEU A 217 12.57 6.42 -3.60
N PHE A 218 11.31 6.66 -3.89
CA PHE A 218 10.85 6.90 -5.25
C PHE A 218 10.99 8.37 -5.64
N THR A 219 10.54 9.28 -4.78
CA THR A 219 10.68 10.73 -4.95
C THR A 219 10.52 11.44 -3.61
N ALA A 220 11.08 12.62 -3.52
CA ALA A 220 10.86 13.53 -2.40
C ALA A 220 10.66 14.96 -2.90
N VAL A 221 9.76 15.68 -2.26
CA VAL A 221 9.48 17.08 -2.55
C VAL A 221 9.77 17.89 -1.29
N LYS A 222 10.65 18.89 -1.41
CA LYS A 222 10.92 19.84 -0.35
C LYS A 222 9.84 20.92 -0.35
N THR A 223 9.28 21.23 0.81
CA THR A 223 8.39 22.39 0.98
C THR A 223 9.19 23.69 0.97
N THR A 224 8.58 24.79 0.57
CA THR A 224 9.27 26.10 0.52
C THR A 224 9.71 26.60 1.89
N SER A 225 9.01 26.15 2.95
CA SER A 225 9.33 26.37 4.36
C SER A 225 8.91 25.15 5.16
N SER A 226 9.44 24.98 6.37
CA SER A 226 8.92 23.96 7.29
C SER A 226 7.43 24.18 7.55
N VAL A 227 6.68 23.11 7.57
CA VAL A 227 5.25 23.09 7.83
C VAL A 227 5.03 22.52 9.22
N THR A 228 4.15 23.14 9.97
CA THR A 228 3.76 22.68 11.32
C THR A 228 2.25 22.41 11.32
N LEU A 229 1.87 21.18 11.59
CA LEU A 229 0.46 20.82 11.82
C LEU A 229 0.23 20.77 13.33
N VAL A 230 -0.82 21.43 13.75
CA VAL A 230 -1.33 21.40 15.12
C VAL A 230 -2.71 20.76 15.12
N ASP A 231 -3.24 20.45 16.29
CA ASP A 231 -4.52 19.78 16.46
C ASP A 231 -5.64 20.38 15.59
N GLY A 232 -6.30 19.49 14.85
CA GLY A 232 -7.36 19.86 13.88
C GLY A 232 -6.87 20.35 12.52
N ASN A 233 -5.54 20.43 12.28
CA ASN A 233 -5.00 20.83 10.98
C ASN A 233 -4.63 19.61 10.13
N GLU A 234 -4.74 19.78 8.82
CA GLU A 234 -4.35 18.76 7.84
C GLU A 234 -3.52 19.36 6.70
N ALA A 235 -2.74 18.51 6.05
CA ALA A 235 -2.03 18.83 4.81
C ALA A 235 -2.31 17.76 3.76
N ALA A 236 -2.78 18.18 2.60
CA ALA A 236 -3.03 17.31 1.46
C ALA A 236 -1.95 17.48 0.39
N PHE A 237 -1.47 16.37 -0.14
CA PHE A 237 -0.49 16.32 -1.21
C PHE A 237 -1.06 15.56 -2.40
N TYR A 238 -0.82 16.10 -3.59
CA TYR A 238 -1.31 15.54 -4.84
C TYR A 238 -0.12 15.02 -5.66
N TRP A 239 -0.13 13.72 -5.90
CA TRP A 239 0.93 13.03 -6.62
C TRP A 239 0.60 12.97 -8.11
N ASN A 240 1.27 13.80 -8.89
CA ASN A 240 1.22 13.82 -10.35
C ASN A 240 2.50 13.18 -10.89
N ILE A 241 2.43 11.89 -11.20
CA ILE A 241 3.59 11.14 -11.69
C ILE A 241 3.44 10.91 -13.18
N LYS A 242 4.42 11.38 -13.94
CA LYS A 242 4.57 11.09 -15.36
C LYS A 242 5.90 10.37 -15.56
N GLN A 243 5.84 9.12 -15.95
CA GLN A 243 7.03 8.37 -16.28
C GLN A 243 7.47 8.67 -17.70
N PHE A 244 8.73 9.06 -17.84
CA PHE A 244 9.30 9.39 -19.14
C PHE A 244 9.76 8.13 -19.85
N GLY A 245 9.38 7.98 -21.11
CA GLY A 245 10.04 7.05 -22.02
C GLY A 245 11.47 7.54 -22.28
N PHE A 246 12.35 6.62 -22.58
CA PHE A 246 13.76 6.93 -22.85
C PHE A 246 13.88 7.99 -23.95
N TYR A 247 14.58 9.08 -23.66
CA TYR A 247 14.98 10.04 -24.68
C TYR A 247 15.88 9.33 -25.68
N SER A 248 15.50 9.31 -26.95
CA SER A 248 16.49 9.13 -27.99
C SER A 248 17.25 10.45 -28.09
N ALA A 249 18.50 10.50 -27.68
CA ALA A 249 19.37 11.58 -28.06
C ALA A 249 19.41 11.64 -29.60
N SER A 250 18.97 12.74 -30.16
CA SER A 250 19.05 13.05 -31.58
C SER A 250 20.50 13.32 -31.98
#